data_70bcc17870aacd0eeb0f2a0bf0092a6e
#
_entry.id   70bcc17870aacd0eeb0f2a0bf0092a6e
#
_cell.length_a   1.000
_cell.length_b   1.000
_cell.length_c   1.000
_cell.angle_alpha   90.00
_cell.angle_beta   90.00
_cell.angle_gamma   90.00
#
_symmetry.space_group_name_H-M   'P 1'
#
loop_
_entity.id
_entity.type
_entity.pdbx_description
1 polymer ?
#
loop_
_entity_poly.entity_id
_entity_poly.type
_entity_poly.pdbx_seq_one_letter_code
_entity_poly.pdbx_strand_id
1 'polypeptide(L)'
;MSDILRIFVVILILTFGLIAYFLTVTALFPQRVAKTKAIATDMPGRSFGIGLVNFSFFSVLAIVLVSISEKIGNGFFKGAVMLPALIIIALIVIMLTFGLTAISNQVGERIIPASVAWKQAFWGTGCLCFACALPFVGWFLLFPYIGFVGIGAFILGMFKRELKV
;
A
#
# COMPACT_ATOMS: atom_id res chain seq x y z
N MET A 1 28.79 15.77 5.85
CA MET A 1 28.21 16.09 4.52
C MET A 1 27.95 14.86 3.68
N SER A 2 28.82 13.85 3.71
CA SER A 2 28.66 12.59 2.93
C SER A 2 27.39 11.80 3.28
N ASP A 3 27.00 11.72 4.56
CA ASP A 3 25.88 10.92 4.98
C ASP A 3 24.52 11.52 4.58
N ILE A 4 24.39 12.84 4.64
CA ILE A 4 23.19 13.54 4.18
C ILE A 4 23.00 13.36 2.67
N LEU A 5 24.10 13.48 1.90
CA LEU A 5 24.07 13.25 0.46
C LEU A 5 23.67 11.79 0.12
N ARG A 6 24.21 10.82 0.88
CA ARG A 6 23.89 9.40 0.72
C ARG A 6 22.42 9.13 0.99
N ILE A 7 21.87 9.66 2.09
CA ILE A 7 20.44 9.51 2.42
C ILE A 7 19.57 10.14 1.32
N PHE A 8 19.94 11.34 0.85
CA PHE A 8 19.19 12.00 -0.22
C PHE A 8 19.18 11.20 -1.52
N VAL A 9 20.31 10.65 -1.92
CA VAL A 9 20.43 9.80 -3.12
C VAL A 9 19.60 8.53 -2.98
N VAL A 10 19.62 7.87 -1.80
CA VAL A 10 18.81 6.67 -1.53
C VAL A 10 17.31 6.98 -1.63
N ILE A 11 16.86 8.08 -1.03
CA ILE A 11 15.44 8.51 -1.11
C ILE A 11 15.06 8.76 -2.57
N LEU A 12 15.92 9.39 -3.34
CA LEU A 12 15.67 9.71 -4.75
C LEU A 12 15.54 8.43 -5.59
N ILE A 13 16.46 7.48 -5.42
CA ILE A 13 16.40 6.17 -6.11
C ILE A 13 15.12 5.40 -5.73
N LEU A 14 14.79 5.34 -4.44
CA LEU A 14 13.56 4.70 -3.96
C LEU A 14 12.31 5.37 -4.54
N THR A 15 12.29 6.70 -4.62
CA THR A 15 11.17 7.46 -5.20
C THR A 15 10.97 7.10 -6.67
N PHE A 16 12.04 7.06 -7.48
CA PHE A 16 11.92 6.64 -8.88
C PHE A 16 11.46 5.18 -9.03
N GLY A 17 11.96 4.29 -8.18
CA GLY A 17 11.53 2.89 -8.15
C GLY A 17 10.03 2.75 -7.83
N LEU A 18 9.54 3.49 -6.83
CA LEU A 18 8.12 3.49 -6.45
C LEU A 18 7.24 4.13 -7.53
N ILE A 19 7.70 5.20 -8.18
CA ILE A 19 7.00 5.81 -9.31
C ILE A 19 6.81 4.78 -10.43
N ALA A 20 7.89 4.12 -10.85
CA ALA A 20 7.83 3.09 -11.89
C ALA A 20 6.89 1.94 -11.50
N TYR A 21 6.96 1.50 -10.24
CA TYR A 21 6.11 0.44 -9.70
C TYR A 21 4.62 0.82 -9.72
N PHE A 22 4.25 1.99 -9.19
CA PHE A 22 2.86 2.42 -9.15
C PHE A 22 2.29 2.76 -10.53
N LEU A 23 3.13 3.26 -11.45
CA LEU A 23 2.75 3.41 -12.85
C LEU A 23 2.41 2.06 -13.48
N THR A 24 3.24 1.05 -13.27
CA THR A 24 3.00 -0.31 -13.76
C THR A 24 1.70 -0.89 -13.20
N VAL A 25 1.46 -0.77 -11.89
CA VAL A 25 0.21 -1.24 -11.27
C VAL A 25 -1.01 -0.50 -11.82
N THR A 26 -0.91 0.81 -12.01
CA THR A 26 -1.99 1.62 -12.59
C THR A 26 -2.29 1.22 -14.04
N ALA A 27 -1.25 0.92 -14.84
CA ALA A 27 -1.40 0.50 -16.23
C ALA A 27 -1.97 -0.92 -16.36
N LEU A 28 -1.54 -1.84 -15.49
CA LEU A 28 -2.00 -3.25 -15.54
C LEU A 28 -3.42 -3.42 -14.97
N PHE A 29 -3.78 -2.65 -13.94
CA PHE A 29 -5.05 -2.81 -13.21
C PHE A 29 -5.82 -1.48 -13.07
N PRO A 30 -6.12 -0.76 -14.17
CA PRO A 30 -6.70 0.59 -14.10
C PRO A 30 -8.07 0.60 -13.39
N GLN A 31 -8.92 -0.39 -13.65
CA GLN A 31 -10.25 -0.49 -13.05
C GLN A 31 -10.20 -0.72 -11.53
N ARG A 32 -9.29 -1.57 -11.07
CA ARG A 32 -9.11 -1.85 -9.64
C ARG A 32 -8.59 -0.63 -8.89
N VAL A 33 -7.59 0.03 -9.46
CA VAL A 33 -7.02 1.25 -8.89
C VAL A 33 -8.05 2.37 -8.84
N ALA A 34 -8.81 2.60 -9.93
CA ALA A 34 -9.85 3.61 -9.98
C ALA A 34 -10.96 3.35 -8.94
N LYS A 35 -11.41 2.10 -8.80
CA LYS A 35 -12.42 1.71 -7.82
C LYS A 35 -11.94 1.92 -6.39
N THR A 36 -10.71 1.50 -6.07
CA THR A 36 -10.10 1.70 -4.75
C THR A 36 -9.95 3.18 -4.44
N LYS A 37 -9.52 3.99 -5.41
CA LYS A 37 -9.41 5.44 -5.30
C LYS A 37 -10.75 6.09 -4.98
N ALA A 38 -11.82 5.75 -5.71
CA ALA A 38 -13.15 6.28 -5.46
C ALA A 38 -13.62 6.00 -4.03
N ILE A 39 -13.45 4.76 -3.53
CA ILE A 39 -13.84 4.39 -2.18
C ILE A 39 -13.00 5.08 -1.11
N ALA A 40 -11.69 5.21 -1.32
CA ALA A 40 -10.81 5.94 -0.42
C ALA A 40 -11.20 7.42 -0.31
N THR A 41 -11.72 8.01 -1.40
CA THR A 41 -12.18 9.40 -1.44
C THR A 41 -13.55 9.56 -0.76
N ASP A 42 -14.50 8.67 -1.05
CA ASP A 42 -15.88 8.77 -0.57
C ASP A 42 -16.03 8.43 0.93
N MET A 43 -15.27 7.45 1.40
CA MET A 43 -15.44 6.89 2.76
C MET A 43 -14.08 6.67 3.46
N PRO A 44 -13.26 7.70 3.68
CA PRO A 44 -11.91 7.53 4.22
C PRO A 44 -11.92 6.97 5.65
N GLY A 45 -12.85 7.39 6.52
CA GLY A 45 -12.94 6.91 7.89
C GLY A 45 -13.34 5.44 8.00
N ARG A 46 -14.29 4.98 7.17
CA ARG A 46 -14.68 3.57 7.12
C ARG A 46 -13.57 2.71 6.54
N SER A 47 -12.89 3.19 5.52
CA SER A 47 -11.73 2.51 4.93
C SER A 47 -10.60 2.39 5.96
N PHE A 48 -10.32 3.44 6.73
CA PHE A 48 -9.32 3.40 7.79
C PHE A 48 -9.65 2.33 8.84
N GLY A 49 -10.88 2.31 9.36
CA GLY A 49 -11.28 1.34 10.39
C GLY A 49 -11.19 -0.11 9.90
N ILE A 50 -11.71 -0.38 8.70
CA ILE A 50 -11.65 -1.73 8.10
C ILE A 50 -10.21 -2.14 7.80
N GLY A 51 -9.39 -1.22 7.29
CA GLY A 51 -7.99 -1.49 7.01
C GLY A 51 -7.19 -1.76 8.27
N LEU A 52 -7.38 -0.97 9.33
CA LEU A 52 -6.72 -1.16 10.62
C LEU A 52 -7.03 -2.54 11.22
N VAL A 53 -8.32 -2.91 11.29
CA VAL A 53 -8.74 -4.18 11.86
C VAL A 53 -8.20 -5.36 11.05
N ASN A 54 -8.36 -5.34 9.73
CA ASN A 54 -7.89 -6.43 8.88
C ASN A 54 -6.36 -6.53 8.86
N PHE A 55 -5.65 -5.40 8.76
CA PHE A 55 -4.20 -5.40 8.82
C PHE A 55 -3.68 -5.97 10.13
N SER A 56 -4.23 -5.53 11.27
CA SER A 56 -3.85 -6.03 12.58
C SER A 56 -4.13 -7.53 12.72
N PHE A 57 -5.31 -7.98 12.28
CA PHE A 57 -5.68 -9.39 12.34
C PHE A 57 -4.75 -10.27 11.50
N PHE A 58 -4.53 -9.92 10.24
CA PHE A 58 -3.65 -10.69 9.36
C PHE A 58 -2.18 -10.64 9.79
N SER A 59 -1.73 -9.50 10.32
CA SER A 59 -0.35 -9.37 10.84
C SER A 59 -0.13 -10.24 12.05
N VAL A 60 -1.06 -10.25 13.02
CA VAL A 60 -0.96 -11.13 14.19
C VAL A 60 -1.00 -12.59 13.76
N LEU A 61 -1.90 -12.96 12.86
CA LEU A 61 -2.01 -14.33 12.35
C LEU A 61 -0.71 -14.78 11.65
N ALA A 62 -0.12 -13.92 10.81
CA ALA A 62 1.14 -14.20 10.14
C ALA A 62 2.30 -14.39 11.14
N ILE A 63 2.41 -13.51 12.16
CA ILE A 63 3.43 -13.60 13.20
C ILE A 63 3.29 -14.90 14.00
N VAL A 64 2.07 -15.27 14.38
CA VAL A 64 1.80 -16.52 15.12
C VAL A 64 2.20 -17.74 14.28
N LEU A 65 1.83 -17.79 13.00
CA LEU A 65 2.19 -18.88 12.10
C LEU A 65 3.71 -18.99 11.89
N VAL A 66 4.40 -17.87 11.70
CA VAL A 66 5.86 -17.85 11.59
C VAL A 66 6.50 -18.35 12.88
N SER A 67 6.05 -17.86 14.04
CA SER A 67 6.58 -18.28 15.36
C SER A 67 6.38 -19.76 15.64
N ILE A 68 5.23 -20.32 15.22
CA ILE A 68 4.97 -21.76 15.31
C ILE A 68 5.92 -22.53 14.37
N SER A 69 6.08 -22.06 13.14
CA SER A 69 6.97 -22.67 12.15
C SER A 69 8.42 -22.76 12.62
N GLU A 70 8.91 -21.76 13.35
CA GLU A 70 10.28 -21.75 13.89
C GLU A 70 10.50 -22.82 14.99
N LYS A 71 9.45 -23.13 15.75
CA LYS A 71 9.53 -24.15 16.82
C LYS A 71 9.44 -25.59 16.32
N ILE A 72 9.00 -25.80 15.07
CA ILE A 72 8.90 -27.14 14.47
C ILE A 72 10.25 -27.53 13.88
N GLY A 73 10.90 -28.54 14.50
CA GLY A 73 12.24 -29.00 14.10
C GLY A 73 12.29 -29.79 12.78
N ASN A 74 11.15 -30.32 12.27
CA ASN A 74 11.11 -31.17 11.07
C ASN A 74 10.83 -30.33 9.82
N GLY A 75 11.69 -30.43 8.80
CA GLY A 75 11.63 -29.61 7.58
C GLY A 75 10.31 -29.65 6.81
N PHE A 76 9.65 -30.82 6.73
CA PHE A 76 8.37 -30.96 6.03
C PHE A 76 7.22 -30.22 6.74
N PHE A 77 7.05 -30.44 8.03
CA PHE A 77 6.03 -29.76 8.84
C PHE A 77 6.28 -28.25 8.96
N LYS A 78 7.54 -27.85 9.05
CA LYS A 78 7.92 -26.45 9.00
C LYS A 78 7.44 -25.78 7.71
N GLY A 79 7.67 -26.40 6.55
CA GLY A 79 7.21 -25.92 5.26
C GLY A 79 5.67 -25.81 5.17
N ALA A 80 4.97 -26.82 5.67
CA ALA A 80 3.51 -26.86 5.66
C ALA A 80 2.86 -25.71 6.47
N VAL A 81 3.46 -25.29 7.58
CA VAL A 81 3.00 -24.15 8.39
C VAL A 81 3.47 -22.81 7.82
N MET A 82 4.64 -22.78 7.20
CA MET A 82 5.22 -21.57 6.63
C MET A 82 4.48 -21.11 5.35
N LEU A 83 3.96 -22.05 4.55
CA LEU A 83 3.22 -21.72 3.32
C LEU A 83 2.00 -20.80 3.57
N PRO A 84 1.06 -21.11 4.48
CA PRO A 84 -0.06 -20.21 4.75
C PRO A 84 0.40 -18.86 5.32
N ALA A 85 1.48 -18.81 6.11
CA ALA A 85 2.04 -17.54 6.58
C ALA A 85 2.52 -16.66 5.41
N LEU A 86 3.24 -17.25 4.45
CA LEU A 86 3.69 -16.55 3.24
C LEU A 86 2.53 -16.05 2.39
N ILE A 87 1.46 -16.85 2.24
CA ILE A 87 0.25 -16.45 1.51
C ILE A 87 -0.40 -15.24 2.18
N ILE A 88 -0.52 -15.22 3.51
CA ILE A 88 -1.08 -14.09 4.24
C ILE A 88 -0.23 -12.84 4.07
N ILE A 89 1.09 -12.96 4.18
CA ILE A 89 2.02 -11.84 3.97
C ILE A 89 1.89 -11.31 2.54
N ALA A 90 1.87 -12.19 1.54
CA ALA A 90 1.68 -11.80 0.14
C ALA A 90 0.35 -11.06 -0.07
N LEU A 91 -0.73 -11.51 0.57
CA LEU A 91 -2.04 -10.88 0.49
C LEU A 91 -2.03 -9.48 1.11
N ILE A 92 -1.38 -9.28 2.25
CA ILE A 92 -1.18 -7.95 2.87
C ILE A 92 -0.41 -7.03 1.92
N VAL A 93 0.67 -7.52 1.32
CA VAL A 93 1.50 -6.74 0.38
C VAL A 93 0.71 -6.35 -0.85
N ILE A 94 -0.09 -7.25 -1.42
CA ILE A 94 -0.96 -6.96 -2.56
C ILE A 94 -1.99 -5.88 -2.20
N MET A 95 -2.68 -6.01 -1.06
CA MET A 95 -3.64 -5.01 -0.60
C MET A 95 -2.99 -3.65 -0.39
N LEU A 96 -1.81 -3.62 0.23
CA LEU A 96 -1.03 -2.41 0.45
C LEU A 96 -0.62 -1.75 -0.87
N THR A 97 -0.17 -2.54 -1.84
CA THR A 97 0.20 -2.08 -3.18
C THR A 97 -0.95 -1.36 -3.88
N PHE A 98 -2.11 -2.02 -3.98
CA PHE A 98 -3.29 -1.40 -4.61
C PHE A 98 -3.78 -0.17 -3.86
N GLY A 99 -3.74 -0.23 -2.51
CA GLY A 99 -4.11 0.89 -1.66
C GLY A 99 -3.22 2.11 -1.84
N LEU A 100 -1.90 1.94 -1.75
CA LEU A 100 -0.93 3.01 -1.94
C LEU A 100 -0.99 3.60 -3.35
N THR A 101 -1.12 2.74 -4.38
CA THR A 101 -1.26 3.19 -5.76
C THR A 101 -2.52 4.03 -5.96
N ALA A 102 -3.64 3.62 -5.37
CA ALA A 102 -4.90 4.36 -5.46
C ALA A 102 -4.80 5.74 -4.80
N ILE A 103 -4.21 5.82 -3.60
CA ILE A 103 -4.03 7.08 -2.88
C ILE A 103 -3.01 7.98 -3.58
N SER A 104 -1.94 7.42 -4.11
CA SER A 104 -0.98 8.15 -4.94
C SER A 104 -1.66 8.82 -6.14
N ASN A 105 -2.50 8.09 -6.88
CA ASN A 105 -3.27 8.64 -7.98
C ASN A 105 -4.29 9.70 -7.53
N GLN A 106 -4.89 9.54 -6.34
CA GLN A 106 -5.78 10.55 -5.76
C GLN A 106 -5.04 11.85 -5.44
N VAL A 107 -3.85 11.77 -4.87
CA VAL A 107 -3.00 12.95 -4.59
C VAL A 107 -2.59 13.61 -5.89
N GLY A 108 -2.17 12.84 -6.90
CA GLY A 108 -1.80 13.36 -8.20
C GLY A 108 -2.93 14.07 -8.94
N GLU A 109 -4.16 13.56 -8.84
CA GLU A 109 -5.34 14.21 -9.41
C GLU A 109 -5.63 15.57 -8.76
N ARG A 110 -5.39 15.70 -7.46
CA ARG A 110 -5.54 16.98 -6.77
C ARG A 110 -4.47 18.00 -7.15
N ILE A 111 -3.26 17.55 -7.49
CA ILE A 111 -2.14 18.40 -7.90
C ILE A 111 -2.30 18.84 -9.34
N ILE A 112 -2.68 17.91 -10.24
CA ILE A 112 -2.82 18.17 -11.68
C ILE A 112 -4.18 17.65 -12.14
N PRO A 113 -5.27 18.42 -11.91
CA PRO A 113 -6.59 18.05 -12.40
C PRO A 113 -6.62 18.01 -13.91
N ALA A 114 -7.44 17.14 -14.49
CA ALA A 114 -7.64 16.97 -15.93
C ALA A 114 -6.43 16.48 -16.74
N SER A 115 -5.39 15.96 -16.08
CA SER A 115 -4.25 15.35 -16.78
C SER A 115 -4.41 13.84 -16.97
N VAL A 116 -3.58 13.27 -17.84
CA VAL A 116 -3.57 11.83 -18.12
C VAL A 116 -3.16 11.04 -16.88
N ALA A 117 -3.76 9.86 -16.66
CA ALA A 117 -3.58 9.04 -15.46
C ALA A 117 -2.10 8.78 -15.08
N TRP A 118 -1.20 8.62 -16.08
CA TRP A 118 0.21 8.40 -15.79
C TRP A 118 0.92 9.63 -15.19
N LYS A 119 0.51 10.86 -15.61
CA LYS A 119 1.05 12.08 -15.00
C LYS A 119 0.57 12.26 -13.55
N GLN A 120 -0.68 11.91 -13.30
CA GLN A 120 -1.23 11.91 -11.94
C GLN A 120 -0.49 10.91 -11.05
N ALA A 121 -0.26 9.68 -11.54
CA ALA A 121 0.51 8.67 -10.83
C ALA A 121 1.94 9.14 -10.53
N PHE A 122 2.61 9.76 -11.51
CA PHE A 122 3.97 10.25 -11.37
C PHE A 122 4.09 11.32 -10.28
N TRP A 123 3.32 12.40 -10.40
CA TRP A 123 3.37 13.52 -9.45
C TRP A 123 2.82 13.15 -8.07
N GLY A 124 1.77 12.34 -8.04
CA GLY A 124 1.18 11.87 -6.80
C GLY A 124 2.14 10.99 -6.01
N THR A 125 2.84 10.06 -6.67
CA THR A 125 3.84 9.20 -6.03
C THR A 125 5.02 10.02 -5.54
N GLY A 126 5.53 10.93 -6.35
CA GLY A 126 6.63 11.82 -5.97
C GLY A 126 6.27 12.62 -4.72
N CYS A 127 5.13 13.31 -4.72
CA CYS A 127 4.66 14.08 -3.58
C CYS A 127 4.48 13.20 -2.33
N LEU A 128 3.89 12.01 -2.48
CA LEU A 128 3.68 11.06 -1.38
C LEU A 128 5.00 10.59 -0.79
N CYS A 129 6.00 10.24 -1.63
CA CYS A 129 7.31 9.82 -1.19
C CYS A 129 8.03 10.92 -0.41
N PHE A 130 8.01 12.15 -0.92
CA PHE A 130 8.61 13.28 -0.20
C PHE A 130 7.88 13.60 1.11
N ALA A 131 6.54 13.52 1.14
CA ALA A 131 5.78 13.69 2.36
C ALA A 131 6.07 12.59 3.39
N CYS A 132 6.19 11.34 2.95
CA CYS A 132 6.57 10.22 3.81
C CYS A 132 8.06 10.27 4.24
N ALA A 133 8.93 10.94 3.48
CA ALA A 133 10.34 11.11 3.86
C ALA A 133 10.53 12.08 5.03
N LEU A 134 9.52 12.89 5.37
CA LEU A 134 9.58 13.76 6.54
C LEU A 134 9.63 12.91 7.82
N PRO A 135 10.67 13.06 8.65
CA PRO A 135 10.75 12.35 9.93
C PRO A 135 9.57 12.77 10.84
N PHE A 136 9.10 11.87 11.69
CA PHE A 136 7.96 12.01 12.59
C PHE A 136 6.58 12.04 11.91
N VAL A 137 6.24 13.07 11.13
CA VAL A 137 4.90 13.22 10.53
C VAL A 137 4.68 12.19 9.42
N GLY A 138 5.68 12.00 8.56
CA GLY A 138 5.60 11.04 7.46
C GLY A 138 5.52 9.59 7.95
N TRP A 139 6.39 9.21 8.88
CA TRP A 139 6.52 7.82 9.32
C TRP A 139 5.44 7.39 10.31
N PHE A 140 5.07 8.26 11.27
CA PHE A 140 4.15 7.90 12.35
C PHE A 140 2.69 8.21 12.06
N LEU A 141 2.41 9.23 11.27
CA LEU A 141 1.04 9.64 10.97
C LEU A 141 0.64 9.30 9.53
N LEU A 142 1.43 9.76 8.56
CA LEU A 142 1.03 9.70 7.16
C LEU A 142 1.09 8.28 6.61
N PHE A 143 2.20 7.58 6.81
CA PHE A 143 2.40 6.24 6.26
C PHE A 143 1.41 5.20 6.82
N PRO A 144 1.18 5.08 8.15
CA PRO A 144 0.17 4.18 8.68
C PRO A 144 -1.25 4.57 8.25
N TYR A 145 -1.57 5.87 8.26
CA TYR A 145 -2.88 6.36 7.85
C TYR A 145 -3.19 5.96 6.40
N ILE A 146 -2.28 6.26 5.48
CA ILE A 146 -2.42 5.94 4.06
C ILE A 146 -2.48 4.42 3.84
N GLY A 147 -1.63 3.66 4.55
CA GLY A 147 -1.63 2.21 4.49
C GLY A 147 -2.97 1.61 4.89
N PHE A 148 -3.54 2.02 6.02
CA PHE A 148 -4.82 1.50 6.51
C PHE A 148 -5.99 1.95 5.64
N VAL A 149 -6.04 3.22 5.22
CA VAL A 149 -7.07 3.69 4.28
C VAL A 149 -6.99 2.94 2.96
N GLY A 150 -5.78 2.71 2.44
CA GLY A 150 -5.57 1.99 1.20
C GLY A 150 -6.02 0.53 1.26
N ILE A 151 -5.63 -0.20 2.30
CA ILE A 151 -6.04 -1.60 2.52
C ILE A 151 -7.56 -1.68 2.66
N GLY A 152 -8.16 -0.83 3.49
CA GLY A 152 -9.60 -0.84 3.71
C GLY A 152 -10.40 -0.46 2.48
N ALA A 153 -9.94 0.52 1.70
CA ALA A 153 -10.58 0.89 0.44
C ALA A 153 -10.52 -0.24 -0.59
N PHE A 154 -9.40 -0.98 -0.65
CA PHE A 154 -9.28 -2.15 -1.51
C PHE A 154 -10.25 -3.26 -1.10
N ILE A 155 -10.34 -3.59 0.20
CA ILE A 155 -11.27 -4.59 0.73
C ILE A 155 -12.71 -4.19 0.43
N LEU A 156 -13.11 -2.96 0.76
CA LEU A 156 -14.44 -2.45 0.44
C LEU A 156 -14.73 -2.50 -1.06
N GLY A 157 -13.73 -2.26 -1.89
CA GLY A 157 -13.82 -2.38 -3.34
C GLY A 157 -14.11 -3.79 -3.83
N MET A 158 -13.71 -4.83 -3.10
CA MET A 158 -14.06 -6.22 -3.42
C MET A 158 -15.52 -6.54 -3.08
N PHE A 159 -16.03 -6.00 -1.97
CA PHE A 159 -17.41 -6.29 -1.51
C PHE A 159 -18.47 -5.39 -2.18
N LYS A 160 -18.12 -4.17 -2.55
CA LYS A 160 -19.06 -3.25 -3.21
C LYS A 160 -19.16 -3.59 -4.70
N ARG A 161 -20.16 -4.42 -5.03
CA ARG A 161 -20.53 -4.77 -6.42
C ARG A 161 -21.00 -3.47 -7.11
N GLU A 162 -20.24 -3.04 -8.15
CA GLU A 162 -20.57 -1.99 -9.12
C GLU A 162 -21.05 -0.63 -8.55
N LEU A 163 -20.10 0.25 -8.31
CA LEU A 163 -20.38 1.66 -8.52
C LEU A 163 -20.41 1.84 -10.05
N LYS A 164 -21.62 2.04 -10.60
CA LYS A 164 -21.77 2.53 -11.98
C LYS A 164 -20.99 3.84 -12.09
N VAL A 165 -19.90 3.81 -12.83
CA VAL A 165 -19.21 5.00 -13.31
C VAL A 165 -19.97 5.50 -14.53
#